data_4920f3fbe4b3e70443479fae78db7e1a
#
_entry.id   4920f3fbe4b3e70443479fae78db7e1a
#
_cell.length_a   1.000
_cell.length_b   1.000
_cell.length_c   1.000
_cell.angle_alpha   90.00
_cell.angle_beta   90.00
_cell.angle_gamma   90.00
#
_symmetry.space_group_name_H-M   'P 1'
#
loop_
_entity.id
_entity.type
_entity.pdbx_description
1 polymer ?
#
loop_
_entity_poly.entity_id
_entity_poly.type
_entity_poly.pdbx_seq_one_letter_code
_entity_poly.pdbx_strand_id
1 'polypeptide(L)'
;MIKILFKAIFISVIFASCTGKDSEKGMEITISGKIFNKENAVVSLQAWADTLNTTIPVELNASTGDFSKKLTIQEPGFYRLFLSEGIFADLILFKNDIRVDVDENNRITVSGSPEMDLISRIDSLRDSFDLSPGMVALNEDFSKAVDSNDEVAIEQVRERYQGLLKDFNNQIAAQITEASPSIGVIQILSGNTLDRDEYFSVYEQVAEKFSGEWLDYSLVREFTEKVKMLKITAIGSVAPEINLPDPTGKFVKLSDFRGKYVLVDFWAKWCGPCRRENPNLVKAYNKFKGENFEVIGVSLDRNKEDWMQAIAEDGLSWVHVSDLKYFNSVAARDYNINAIPFSLLIDPNGIIVAKSLRGEALHRTLEKYLKPGA
;
A
#
# COMPACT_ATOMS: atom_id res chain seq x y z
N MET A 1 8.32 10.01 21.87
CA MET A 1 7.40 8.85 21.77
C MET A 1 6.27 9.21 20.82
N ILE A 2 6.47 8.98 19.53
CA ILE A 2 5.41 9.15 18.51
C ILE A 2 4.80 7.78 18.32
N LYS A 3 3.63 7.55 18.94
CA LYS A 3 2.81 6.38 18.62
C LYS A 3 2.27 6.57 17.21
N ILE A 4 2.83 5.84 16.25
CA ILE A 4 2.27 5.78 14.89
C ILE A 4 0.97 5.00 14.99
N LEU A 5 -0.14 5.72 14.89
CA LEU A 5 -1.47 5.14 14.76
C LEU A 5 -1.52 4.38 13.42
N PHE A 6 -1.70 3.07 13.49
CA PHE A 6 -2.06 2.25 12.34
C PHE A 6 -3.37 2.80 11.75
N LYS A 7 -3.29 3.46 10.59
CA LYS A 7 -4.48 3.74 9.80
C LYS A 7 -4.89 2.46 9.08
N ALA A 8 -5.80 1.72 9.72
CA ALA A 8 -6.49 0.60 9.08
C ALA A 8 -7.30 1.12 7.89
N ILE A 9 -7.01 0.62 6.70
CA ILE A 9 -7.89 0.77 5.55
C ILE A 9 -9.05 -0.19 5.76
N PHE A 10 -10.23 0.37 5.98
CA PHE A 10 -11.48 -0.37 6.09
C PHE A 10 -11.76 -1.12 4.78
N ILE A 11 -11.72 -2.43 4.83
CA ILE A 11 -12.27 -3.29 3.79
C ILE A 11 -13.61 -3.81 4.34
N SER A 12 -14.68 -3.30 3.78
CA SER A 12 -16.04 -3.77 4.09
C SER A 12 -16.25 -5.15 3.46
N VAL A 13 -16.17 -6.18 4.25
CA VAL A 13 -16.59 -7.52 3.82
C VAL A 13 -18.12 -7.59 3.88
N ILE A 14 -18.76 -7.50 2.73
CA ILE A 14 -20.19 -7.81 2.58
C ILE A 14 -20.33 -9.34 2.63
N PHE A 15 -20.97 -9.85 3.66
CA PHE A 15 -21.39 -11.25 3.71
C PHE A 15 -22.46 -11.50 2.64
N ALA A 16 -22.06 -11.95 1.46
CA ALA A 16 -22.97 -12.58 0.52
C ALA A 16 -23.06 -14.07 0.89
N SER A 17 -24.20 -14.48 1.41
CA SER A 17 -24.49 -15.88 1.65
C SER A 17 -24.58 -16.61 0.31
N CYS A 18 -23.52 -17.33 -0.07
CA CYS A 18 -23.59 -18.37 -1.10
C CYS A 18 -23.69 -19.72 -0.42
N THR A 19 -24.86 -20.33 -0.56
CA THR A 19 -25.13 -21.73 -0.23
C THR A 19 -24.30 -22.65 -1.12
N GLY A 20 -23.54 -23.56 -0.48
CA GLY A 20 -23.13 -24.81 -1.13
C GLY A 20 -21.65 -25.16 -1.02
N LYS A 21 -21.26 -25.81 0.07
CA LYS A 21 -20.59 -27.11 0.20
C LYS A 21 -20.10 -27.31 1.62
N ASP A 22 -20.40 -28.45 2.18
CA ASP A 22 -19.97 -28.89 3.51
C ASP A 22 -18.47 -28.88 3.67
N SER A 23 -17.96 -27.89 4.42
CA SER A 23 -16.69 -27.98 5.11
C SER A 23 -16.89 -27.56 6.56
N GLU A 24 -17.46 -28.50 7.31
CA GLU A 24 -17.96 -28.28 8.65
C GLU A 24 -16.93 -28.55 9.75
N LYS A 25 -15.70 -28.22 9.60
CA LYS A 25 -14.81 -28.18 10.77
C LYS A 25 -14.06 -26.87 10.80
N GLY A 26 -14.61 -25.93 11.57
CA GLY A 26 -13.87 -24.74 11.96
C GLY A 26 -12.55 -25.11 12.64
N MET A 27 -11.56 -24.23 12.56
CA MET A 27 -10.27 -24.39 13.24
C MET A 27 -10.46 -24.14 14.73
N GLU A 28 -10.11 -25.11 15.56
CA GLU A 28 -10.09 -24.94 17.01
C GLU A 28 -8.75 -24.31 17.41
N ILE A 29 -8.81 -23.21 18.17
CA ILE A 29 -7.62 -22.45 18.62
C ILE A 29 -7.80 -22.13 20.08
N THR A 30 -6.74 -22.29 20.86
CA THR A 30 -6.70 -21.83 22.25
C THR A 30 -5.87 -20.56 22.36
N ILE A 31 -6.46 -19.51 22.92
CA ILE A 31 -5.73 -18.33 23.39
C ILE A 31 -5.52 -18.49 24.88
N SER A 32 -4.28 -18.41 25.32
CA SER A 32 -3.92 -18.54 26.73
C SER A 32 -2.83 -17.52 27.10
N GLY A 33 -2.61 -17.33 28.38
CA GLY A 33 -1.52 -16.48 28.85
C GLY A 33 -1.58 -16.15 30.31
N LYS A 34 -0.73 -15.20 30.71
CA LYS A 34 -0.64 -14.72 32.09
C LYS A 34 -0.44 -13.21 32.14
N ILE A 35 -1.18 -12.56 33.03
CA ILE A 35 -1.05 -11.13 33.31
C ILE A 35 -0.41 -10.97 34.71
N PHE A 36 0.75 -10.30 34.78
CA PHE A 36 1.43 -10.06 36.04
C PHE A 36 0.63 -9.06 36.90
N ASN A 37 0.33 -7.87 36.35
CA ASN A 37 -0.46 -6.82 37.01
C ASN A 37 -1.96 -7.06 36.76
N LYS A 38 -2.55 -7.92 37.60
CA LYS A 38 -3.93 -8.42 37.38
C LYS A 38 -5.02 -7.59 38.06
N GLU A 39 -4.66 -6.55 38.84
CA GLU A 39 -5.64 -5.66 39.46
C GLU A 39 -6.45 -4.95 38.38
N ASN A 40 -7.78 -5.14 38.41
CA ASN A 40 -8.73 -4.62 37.41
C ASN A 40 -8.55 -5.13 35.96
N ALA A 41 -7.79 -6.22 35.76
CA ALA A 41 -7.66 -6.80 34.44
C ALA A 41 -8.99 -7.44 34.01
N VAL A 42 -9.45 -7.09 32.80
CA VAL A 42 -10.61 -7.69 32.13
C VAL A 42 -10.17 -8.17 30.77
N VAL A 43 -10.12 -9.49 30.60
CA VAL A 43 -9.66 -10.07 29.33
C VAL A 43 -10.85 -10.30 28.40
N SER A 44 -10.76 -9.74 27.21
CA SER A 44 -11.77 -9.95 26.15
C SER A 44 -11.13 -9.92 24.78
N LEU A 45 -11.72 -10.64 23.83
CA LEU A 45 -11.28 -10.73 22.45
C LEU A 45 -12.31 -10.08 21.54
N GLN A 46 -11.86 -9.31 20.56
CA GLN A 46 -12.69 -8.67 19.55
C GLN A 46 -12.12 -8.95 18.16
N ALA A 47 -12.96 -9.35 17.21
CA ALA A 47 -12.55 -9.44 15.81
C ALA A 47 -12.50 -8.05 15.17
N TRP A 48 -11.48 -7.75 14.38
CA TRP A 48 -11.37 -6.45 13.69
C TRP A 48 -12.45 -6.23 12.64
N ALA A 49 -12.93 -7.31 12.03
CA ALA A 49 -14.00 -7.25 11.04
C ALA A 49 -15.41 -7.08 11.66
N ASP A 50 -15.52 -7.15 12.98
CA ASP A 50 -16.82 -7.00 13.66
C ASP A 50 -17.19 -5.52 13.81
N THR A 51 -18.09 -5.07 12.94
CA THR A 51 -18.62 -3.69 12.94
C THR A 51 -19.52 -3.40 14.15
N LEU A 52 -19.99 -4.43 14.87
CA LEU A 52 -20.81 -4.28 16.07
C LEU A 52 -19.97 -4.17 17.34
N ASN A 53 -18.63 -4.27 17.22
CA ASN A 53 -17.71 -4.24 18.36
C ASN A 53 -18.02 -5.30 19.42
N THR A 54 -18.49 -6.46 19.02
CA THR A 54 -18.84 -7.55 19.94
C THR A 54 -17.57 -8.13 20.55
N THR A 55 -17.50 -8.13 21.88
CA THR A 55 -16.38 -8.71 22.60
C THR A 55 -16.71 -10.11 23.10
N ILE A 56 -15.77 -11.03 22.97
CA ILE A 56 -15.84 -12.39 23.52
C ILE A 56 -15.10 -12.37 24.86
N PRO A 57 -15.79 -12.61 26.00
CA PRO A 57 -15.11 -12.62 27.30
C PRO A 57 -14.17 -13.81 27.40
N VAL A 58 -13.01 -13.57 28.00
CA VAL A 58 -12.00 -14.59 28.32
C VAL A 58 -11.86 -14.69 29.82
N GLU A 59 -11.98 -15.90 30.35
CA GLU A 59 -11.92 -16.13 31.79
C GLU A 59 -10.51 -15.87 32.32
N LEU A 60 -10.40 -15.00 33.33
CA LEU A 60 -9.17 -14.68 34.03
C LEU A 60 -9.21 -15.24 35.44
N ASN A 61 -8.21 -16.00 35.81
CA ASN A 61 -8.01 -16.41 37.20
C ASN A 61 -7.42 -15.24 37.99
N ALA A 62 -8.23 -14.61 38.84
CA ALA A 62 -7.84 -13.45 39.63
C ALA A 62 -6.71 -13.76 40.61
N SER A 63 -6.48 -15.01 41.03
CA SER A 63 -5.42 -15.39 41.94
C SER A 63 -4.07 -15.51 41.26
N THR A 64 -4.01 -16.16 40.10
CA THR A 64 -2.78 -16.49 39.38
C THR A 64 -2.45 -15.52 38.26
N GLY A 65 -3.46 -14.83 37.73
CA GLY A 65 -3.39 -14.01 36.51
C GLY A 65 -3.42 -14.80 35.21
N ASP A 66 -3.63 -16.12 35.28
CA ASP A 66 -3.74 -16.97 34.10
C ASP A 66 -5.10 -16.81 33.42
N PHE A 67 -5.12 -16.85 32.11
CA PHE A 67 -6.34 -16.88 31.31
C PHE A 67 -6.25 -17.91 30.19
N SER A 68 -7.40 -18.41 29.76
CA SER A 68 -7.51 -19.34 28.64
C SER A 68 -8.89 -19.28 28.02
N LYS A 69 -8.94 -19.37 26.68
CA LYS A 69 -10.16 -19.45 25.91
C LYS A 69 -9.97 -20.32 24.67
N LYS A 70 -10.81 -21.35 24.55
CA LYS A 70 -10.93 -22.15 23.33
C LYS A 70 -11.97 -21.51 22.42
N LEU A 71 -11.62 -21.36 21.13
CA LEU A 71 -12.43 -20.74 20.09
C LEU A 71 -12.52 -21.67 18.89
N THR A 72 -13.59 -21.55 18.13
CA THR A 72 -13.72 -22.14 16.80
C THR A 72 -13.87 -21.02 15.79
N ILE A 73 -12.95 -20.90 14.87
CA ILE A 73 -12.98 -19.91 13.79
C ILE A 73 -13.13 -20.60 12.44
N GLN A 74 -13.84 -19.98 11.51
CA GLN A 74 -14.08 -20.54 10.18
C GLN A 74 -12.99 -20.15 9.18
N GLU A 75 -12.48 -18.94 9.31
CA GLU A 75 -11.40 -18.38 8.48
C GLU A 75 -10.33 -17.72 9.35
N PRO A 76 -9.08 -17.61 8.85
CA PRO A 76 -8.06 -16.81 9.52
C PRO A 76 -8.53 -15.36 9.64
N GLY A 77 -8.20 -14.72 10.75
CA GLY A 77 -8.67 -13.37 11.01
C GLY A 77 -7.77 -12.57 11.95
N PHE A 78 -8.04 -11.27 11.96
CA PHE A 78 -7.39 -10.31 12.82
C PHE A 78 -8.26 -10.03 14.04
N TYR A 79 -7.65 -10.09 15.21
CA TYR A 79 -8.33 -9.94 16.48
C TYR A 79 -7.55 -9.01 17.41
N ARG A 80 -8.26 -8.34 18.30
CA ARG A 80 -7.64 -7.60 19.40
C ARG A 80 -7.99 -8.27 20.71
N LEU A 81 -6.97 -8.68 21.45
CA LEU A 81 -7.10 -9.18 22.82
C LEU A 81 -6.87 -8.02 23.77
N PHE A 82 -7.93 -7.56 24.42
CA PHE A 82 -7.85 -6.61 25.52
C PHE A 82 -7.42 -7.36 26.78
N LEU A 83 -6.46 -6.82 27.51
CA LEU A 83 -5.84 -7.46 28.68
C LEU A 83 -6.08 -6.66 29.96
N SER A 84 -6.07 -5.33 29.85
CA SER A 84 -6.47 -4.38 30.88
C SER A 84 -6.72 -3.01 30.24
N GLU A 85 -7.05 -1.98 31.06
CA GLU A 85 -7.25 -0.64 30.53
C GLU A 85 -5.99 -0.11 29.80
N GLY A 86 -6.14 0.17 28.51
CA GLY A 86 -5.06 0.65 27.65
C GLY A 86 -4.02 -0.39 27.22
N ILE A 87 -4.12 -1.65 27.67
CA ILE A 87 -3.21 -2.75 27.31
C ILE A 87 -3.95 -3.76 26.43
N PHE A 88 -3.46 -3.95 25.22
CA PHE A 88 -4.03 -4.90 24.26
C PHE A 88 -2.96 -5.49 23.35
N ALA A 89 -3.23 -6.68 22.82
CA ALA A 89 -2.43 -7.33 21.80
C ALA A 89 -3.27 -7.53 20.53
N ASP A 90 -2.71 -7.15 19.39
CA ASP A 90 -3.30 -7.49 18.08
C ASP A 90 -2.76 -8.86 17.65
N LEU A 91 -3.68 -9.76 17.32
CA LEU A 91 -3.39 -11.17 17.06
C LEU A 91 -3.90 -11.58 15.68
N ILE A 92 -3.20 -12.52 15.07
CA ILE A 92 -3.69 -13.29 13.92
C ILE A 92 -4.06 -14.68 14.42
N LEU A 93 -5.33 -15.02 14.34
CA LEU A 93 -5.81 -16.37 14.68
C LEU A 93 -5.86 -17.23 13.43
N PHE A 94 -5.09 -18.32 13.42
CA PHE A 94 -5.04 -19.30 12.35
C PHE A 94 -4.36 -20.60 12.82
N LYS A 95 -4.98 -21.73 12.70
CA LYS A 95 -4.49 -23.10 12.92
C LYS A 95 -3.67 -23.39 14.20
N ASN A 96 -3.07 -22.40 14.86
CA ASN A 96 -2.16 -22.58 15.98
C ASN A 96 -2.71 -21.95 17.26
N ASP A 97 -2.45 -22.59 18.39
CA ASP A 97 -2.69 -22.01 19.71
C ASP A 97 -1.74 -20.83 19.95
N ILE A 98 -2.25 -19.81 20.64
CA ILE A 98 -1.50 -18.58 20.91
C ILE A 98 -1.37 -18.39 22.41
N ARG A 99 -0.16 -18.02 22.84
CA ARG A 99 0.12 -17.60 24.20
C ARG A 99 0.50 -16.12 24.23
N VAL A 100 -0.18 -15.37 25.13
CA VAL A 100 0.04 -13.94 25.34
C VAL A 100 0.35 -13.70 26.82
N ASP A 101 1.59 -13.34 27.10
CA ASP A 101 2.04 -13.03 28.46
C ASP A 101 2.29 -11.53 28.62
N VAL A 102 1.91 -10.97 29.77
CA VAL A 102 2.16 -9.58 30.17
C VAL A 102 3.02 -9.56 31.43
N ASP A 103 4.22 -9.00 31.33
CA ASP A 103 5.18 -8.92 32.43
C ASP A 103 4.86 -7.79 33.44
N GLU A 104 5.70 -7.65 34.45
CA GLU A 104 5.59 -6.63 35.51
C GLU A 104 5.68 -5.17 34.98
N ASN A 105 6.29 -4.98 33.80
CA ASN A 105 6.46 -3.69 33.15
C ASN A 105 5.38 -3.43 32.09
N ASN A 106 4.32 -4.26 32.05
CA ASN A 106 3.27 -4.27 31.04
C ASN A 106 3.79 -4.54 29.60
N ARG A 107 4.94 -5.20 29.47
CA ARG A 107 5.43 -5.64 28.15
C ARG A 107 4.67 -6.90 27.76
N ILE A 108 4.15 -6.90 26.54
CA ILE A 108 3.41 -8.02 25.97
C ILE A 108 4.38 -8.89 25.18
N THR A 109 4.28 -10.20 25.38
CA THR A 109 4.97 -11.22 24.59
C THR A 109 3.92 -12.15 23.98
N VAL A 110 3.94 -12.30 22.66
CA VAL A 110 3.07 -13.23 21.94
C VAL A 110 3.92 -14.37 21.40
N SER A 111 3.48 -15.61 21.57
CA SER A 111 4.20 -16.81 21.13
C SER A 111 3.23 -17.92 20.66
N GLY A 112 3.77 -18.93 20.01
CA GLY A 112 3.02 -20.11 19.54
C GLY A 112 2.42 -19.96 18.14
N SER A 113 2.50 -18.78 17.53
CA SER A 113 1.96 -18.51 16.21
C SER A 113 3.06 -18.09 15.22
N PRO A 114 3.34 -18.89 14.18
CA PRO A 114 4.27 -18.49 13.12
C PRO A 114 3.90 -17.17 12.44
N GLU A 115 2.62 -16.83 12.41
CA GLU A 115 2.09 -15.59 11.90
C GLU A 115 2.62 -14.39 12.70
N MET A 116 2.58 -14.51 14.02
CA MET A 116 3.02 -13.47 14.94
C MET A 116 4.54 -13.37 15.02
N ASP A 117 5.25 -14.50 14.86
CA ASP A 117 6.72 -14.54 14.90
C ASP A 117 7.34 -13.66 13.79
N LEU A 118 6.78 -13.69 12.58
CA LEU A 118 7.25 -12.83 11.48
C LEU A 118 6.99 -11.36 11.79
N ILE A 119 5.79 -11.03 12.29
CA ILE A 119 5.43 -9.65 12.65
C ILE A 119 6.40 -9.14 13.72
N SER A 120 6.63 -9.92 14.78
CA SER A 120 7.55 -9.56 15.86
C SER A 120 9.00 -9.32 15.37
N ARG A 121 9.47 -10.14 14.39
CA ARG A 121 10.78 -9.91 13.77
C ARG A 121 10.84 -8.60 13.00
N ILE A 122 9.82 -8.29 12.21
CA ILE A 122 9.77 -7.04 11.44
C ILE A 122 9.69 -5.82 12.38
N ASP A 123 8.90 -5.91 13.46
CA ASP A 123 8.80 -4.84 14.45
C ASP A 123 10.13 -4.65 15.18
N SER A 124 10.83 -5.72 15.55
CA SER A 124 12.17 -5.65 16.16
C SER A 124 13.22 -5.03 15.22
N LEU A 125 13.13 -5.32 13.91
CA LEU A 125 13.98 -4.66 12.92
C LEU A 125 13.70 -3.17 12.85
N ARG A 126 12.42 -2.77 12.93
CA ARG A 126 12.00 -1.37 12.90
C ARG A 126 12.50 -0.61 14.13
N ASP A 127 12.33 -1.20 15.33
CA ASP A 127 12.86 -0.63 16.57
C ASP A 127 14.38 -0.47 16.51
N SER A 128 15.08 -1.49 15.96
CA SER A 128 16.55 -1.44 15.81
C SER A 128 17.00 -0.38 14.79
N PHE A 129 16.21 -0.15 13.74
CA PHE A 129 16.48 0.90 12.76
C PHE A 129 16.36 2.28 13.38
N ASP A 130 15.26 2.54 14.11
CA ASP A 130 15.00 3.84 14.75
C ASP A 130 16.06 4.20 15.80
N LEU A 131 16.62 3.19 16.49
CA LEU A 131 17.68 3.34 17.48
C LEU A 131 19.11 3.20 16.89
N SER A 132 19.24 3.00 15.60
CA SER A 132 20.54 2.83 14.95
C SER A 132 21.42 4.08 15.08
N PRO A 133 22.76 3.93 15.18
CA PRO A 133 23.66 5.08 15.21
C PRO A 133 23.48 6.03 14.01
N GLY A 134 23.13 5.49 12.84
CA GLY A 134 22.85 6.26 11.65
C GLY A 134 21.62 7.17 11.81
N MET A 135 20.52 6.65 12.34
CA MET A 135 19.30 7.42 12.60
C MET A 135 19.47 8.44 13.73
N VAL A 136 20.21 8.07 14.80
CA VAL A 136 20.51 9.00 15.89
C VAL A 136 21.32 10.19 15.39
N ALA A 137 22.42 9.95 14.66
CA ALA A 137 23.24 11.02 14.08
C ALA A 137 22.45 11.88 13.08
N LEU A 138 21.60 11.25 12.28
CA LEU A 138 20.75 11.96 11.29
C LEU A 138 19.75 12.90 11.98
N ASN A 139 19.13 12.48 13.09
CA ASN A 139 18.21 13.31 13.87
C ASN A 139 18.93 14.51 14.50
N GLU A 140 20.16 14.33 14.99
CA GLU A 140 20.99 15.42 15.51
C GLU A 140 21.34 16.42 14.41
N ASP A 141 21.77 15.95 13.24
CA ASP A 141 22.12 16.80 12.10
C ASP A 141 20.90 17.56 11.58
N PHE A 142 19.73 16.91 11.53
CA PHE A 142 18.48 17.56 11.15
C PHE A 142 18.11 18.69 12.11
N SER A 143 18.21 18.45 13.42
CA SER A 143 17.93 19.48 14.43
C SER A 143 18.83 20.71 14.25
N LYS A 144 20.14 20.49 14.06
CA LYS A 144 21.11 21.58 13.82
C LYS A 144 20.81 22.36 12.54
N ALA A 145 20.46 21.65 11.45
CA ALA A 145 20.13 22.26 10.17
C ALA A 145 18.87 23.13 10.24
N VAL A 146 17.83 22.65 10.96
CA VAL A 146 16.59 23.41 11.19
C VAL A 146 16.86 24.64 12.07
N ASP A 147 17.61 24.50 13.17
CA ASP A 147 17.91 25.59 14.09
C ASP A 147 18.72 26.71 13.40
N SER A 148 19.58 26.35 12.44
CA SER A 148 20.38 27.31 11.66
C SER A 148 19.66 27.80 10.38
N ASN A 149 18.47 27.28 10.08
CA ASN A 149 17.72 27.53 8.83
C ASN A 149 18.56 27.29 7.56
N ASP A 150 19.38 26.22 7.60
CA ASP A 150 20.26 25.81 6.50
C ASP A 150 19.53 24.82 5.56
N GLU A 151 18.94 25.35 4.49
CA GLU A 151 18.18 24.55 3.51
C GLU A 151 19.05 23.51 2.79
N VAL A 152 20.35 23.78 2.59
CA VAL A 152 21.26 22.83 1.93
C VAL A 152 21.54 21.65 2.87
N ALA A 153 21.82 21.93 4.14
CA ALA A 153 22.01 20.89 5.13
C ALA A 153 20.73 20.04 5.34
N ILE A 154 19.55 20.68 5.35
CA ILE A 154 18.25 19.96 5.43
C ILE A 154 18.10 18.98 4.26
N GLU A 155 18.43 19.41 3.01
CA GLU A 155 18.33 18.52 1.86
C GLU A 155 19.33 17.36 1.92
N GLN A 156 20.58 17.60 2.35
CA GLN A 156 21.57 16.55 2.55
C GLN A 156 21.12 15.52 3.61
N VAL A 157 20.51 15.97 4.70
CA VAL A 157 19.93 15.07 5.72
C VAL A 157 18.80 14.24 5.12
N ARG A 158 17.95 14.85 4.30
CA ARG A 158 16.84 14.14 3.61
C ARG A 158 17.37 13.07 2.66
N GLU A 159 18.40 13.34 1.88
CA GLU A 159 19.02 12.35 0.99
C GLU A 159 19.61 11.18 1.77
N ARG A 160 20.32 11.45 2.86
CA ARG A 160 20.86 10.42 3.75
C ARG A 160 19.76 9.56 4.37
N TYR A 161 18.68 10.18 4.82
CA TYR A 161 17.50 9.45 5.35
C TYR A 161 16.90 8.52 4.31
N GLN A 162 16.72 8.98 3.07
CA GLN A 162 16.21 8.15 1.99
C GLN A 162 17.12 6.95 1.71
N GLY A 163 18.44 7.14 1.77
CA GLY A 163 19.41 6.04 1.65
C GLY A 163 19.24 4.98 2.75
N LEU A 164 19.22 5.43 4.02
CA LEU A 164 19.05 4.53 5.17
C LEU A 164 17.70 3.80 5.12
N LEU A 165 16.64 4.51 4.76
CA LEU A 165 15.29 3.94 4.64
C LEU A 165 15.23 2.88 3.53
N LYS A 166 15.90 3.12 2.42
CA LYS A 166 15.97 2.16 1.31
C LYS A 166 16.68 0.87 1.73
N ASP A 167 17.81 0.98 2.42
CA ASP A 167 18.55 -0.18 2.93
C ASP A 167 17.72 -0.98 3.94
N PHE A 168 17.02 -0.28 4.82
CA PHE A 168 16.10 -0.87 5.77
C PHE A 168 14.93 -1.59 5.08
N ASN A 169 14.28 -0.94 4.12
CA ASN A 169 13.19 -1.54 3.36
C ASN A 169 13.66 -2.77 2.56
N ASN A 170 14.89 -2.77 2.04
CA ASN A 170 15.47 -3.93 1.38
C ASN A 170 15.65 -5.11 2.35
N GLN A 171 16.03 -4.86 3.61
CA GLN A 171 16.11 -5.91 4.64
C GLN A 171 14.72 -6.49 4.94
N ILE A 172 13.71 -5.64 5.09
CA ILE A 172 12.31 -6.08 5.27
C ILE A 172 11.85 -6.90 4.05
N ALA A 173 12.10 -6.42 2.84
CA ALA A 173 11.75 -7.10 1.60
C ALA A 173 12.35 -8.51 1.53
N ALA A 174 13.62 -8.68 1.91
CA ALA A 174 14.28 -9.97 1.99
C ALA A 174 13.59 -10.90 3.00
N GLN A 175 13.32 -10.44 4.22
CA GLN A 175 12.64 -11.21 5.26
C GLN A 175 11.25 -11.70 4.80
N ILE A 176 10.49 -10.82 4.13
CA ILE A 176 9.16 -11.15 3.60
C ILE A 176 9.27 -12.16 2.45
N THR A 177 10.23 -11.95 1.56
CA THR A 177 10.43 -12.82 0.39
C THR A 177 10.89 -14.22 0.80
N GLU A 178 11.70 -14.36 1.86
CA GLU A 178 12.17 -15.66 2.36
C GLU A 178 11.10 -16.37 3.20
N ALA A 179 10.13 -15.64 3.75
CA ALA A 179 9.11 -16.24 4.60
C ALA A 179 8.25 -17.27 3.85
N SER A 180 7.80 -18.28 4.57
CA SER A 180 6.76 -19.21 4.10
C SER A 180 5.43 -18.49 3.94
N PRO A 181 4.51 -18.99 3.09
CA PRO A 181 3.16 -18.44 3.00
C PRO A 181 2.50 -18.34 4.37
N SER A 182 1.99 -17.17 4.71
CA SER A 182 1.35 -16.95 6.01
C SER A 182 0.40 -15.73 5.94
N ILE A 183 -0.58 -15.69 6.82
CA ILE A 183 -1.47 -14.53 6.98
C ILE A 183 -0.68 -13.32 7.51
N GLY A 184 0.35 -13.56 8.32
CA GLY A 184 1.27 -12.53 8.81
C GLY A 184 1.98 -11.77 7.68
N VAL A 185 2.41 -12.47 6.63
CA VAL A 185 2.99 -11.84 5.43
C VAL A 185 1.97 -10.92 4.75
N ILE A 186 0.72 -11.39 4.59
CA ILE A 186 -0.37 -10.59 4.00
C ILE A 186 -0.63 -9.34 4.85
N GLN A 187 -0.64 -9.47 6.18
CA GLN A 187 -0.82 -8.35 7.10
C GLN A 187 0.28 -7.30 6.95
N ILE A 188 1.54 -7.72 6.91
CA ILE A 188 2.69 -6.81 6.77
C ILE A 188 2.59 -6.04 5.44
N LEU A 189 2.34 -6.72 4.34
CA LEU A 189 2.23 -6.11 3.01
C LEU A 189 0.98 -5.22 2.87
N SER A 190 -0.13 -5.59 3.51
CA SER A 190 -1.36 -4.79 3.51
C SER A 190 -1.23 -3.52 4.34
N GLY A 191 -0.36 -3.50 5.35
CA GLY A 191 -0.05 -2.35 6.21
C GLY A 191 0.83 -1.27 5.57
N ASN A 192 1.12 -1.34 4.26
CA ASN A 192 2.00 -0.41 3.55
C ASN A 192 3.44 -0.34 4.13
N THR A 193 3.93 -1.43 4.66
CA THR A 193 5.30 -1.55 5.19
C THR A 193 6.33 -1.31 4.09
N LEU A 194 6.04 -1.77 2.88
CA LEU A 194 6.84 -1.50 1.67
C LEU A 194 6.00 -0.72 0.66
N ASP A 195 6.61 0.24 -0.02
CA ASP A 195 5.97 0.92 -1.14
C ASP A 195 5.63 -0.08 -2.24
N ARG A 196 4.37 -0.07 -2.69
CA ARG A 196 3.83 -1.08 -3.63
C ARG A 196 4.39 -0.95 -5.03
N ASP A 197 4.81 0.24 -5.41
CA ASP A 197 5.34 0.50 -6.75
C ASP A 197 6.83 0.16 -6.79
N GLU A 198 7.59 0.53 -5.77
CA GLU A 198 9.02 0.25 -5.67
C GLU A 198 9.29 -1.24 -5.39
N TYR A 199 8.47 -1.88 -4.55
CA TYR A 199 8.66 -3.28 -4.12
C TYR A 199 7.62 -4.23 -4.73
N PHE A 200 7.03 -3.90 -5.88
CA PHE A 200 5.99 -4.74 -6.50
C PHE A 200 6.41 -6.20 -6.66
N SER A 201 7.67 -6.45 -7.01
CA SER A 201 8.22 -7.80 -7.15
C SER A 201 8.09 -8.66 -5.89
N VAL A 202 8.16 -8.04 -4.70
CA VAL A 202 7.95 -8.75 -3.41
C VAL A 202 6.50 -9.17 -3.27
N TYR A 203 5.56 -8.28 -3.59
CA TYR A 203 4.12 -8.59 -3.58
C TYR A 203 3.80 -9.74 -4.53
N GLU A 204 4.35 -9.71 -5.74
CA GLU A 204 4.16 -10.74 -6.76
C GLU A 204 4.72 -12.09 -6.30
N GLN A 205 5.97 -12.15 -5.85
CA GLN A 205 6.61 -13.38 -5.35
C GLN A 205 5.86 -13.97 -4.17
N VAL A 206 5.36 -13.14 -3.25
CA VAL A 206 4.55 -13.59 -2.12
C VAL A 206 3.21 -14.15 -2.60
N ALA A 207 2.53 -13.47 -3.52
CA ALA A 207 1.25 -13.93 -4.05
C ALA A 207 1.37 -15.29 -4.78
N GLU A 208 2.47 -15.52 -5.51
CA GLU A 208 2.77 -16.78 -6.20
C GLU A 208 3.00 -17.97 -5.26
N LYS A 209 3.39 -17.74 -4.02
CA LYS A 209 3.56 -18.79 -3.01
C LYS A 209 2.24 -19.34 -2.49
N PHE A 210 1.16 -18.59 -2.60
CA PHE A 210 -0.15 -19.04 -2.14
C PHE A 210 -0.81 -19.94 -3.19
N SER A 211 -0.94 -21.23 -2.86
CA SER A 211 -1.53 -22.25 -3.73
C SER A 211 -2.29 -23.29 -2.91
N GLY A 212 -3.06 -24.15 -3.58
CA GLY A 212 -3.80 -25.23 -2.93
C GLY A 212 -4.82 -24.69 -1.90
N GLU A 213 -4.81 -25.23 -0.69
CA GLU A 213 -5.75 -24.89 0.40
C GLU A 213 -5.70 -23.40 0.83
N TRP A 214 -4.58 -22.69 0.57
CA TRP A 214 -4.49 -21.28 0.87
C TRP A 214 -5.54 -20.46 0.12
N LEU A 215 -5.88 -20.85 -1.10
CA LEU A 215 -6.86 -20.15 -1.93
C LEU A 215 -8.31 -20.38 -1.47
N ASP A 216 -8.54 -21.27 -0.49
CA ASP A 216 -9.86 -21.45 0.13
C ASP A 216 -10.19 -20.31 1.11
N TYR A 217 -9.17 -19.59 1.61
CA TYR A 217 -9.33 -18.48 2.54
C TYR A 217 -9.60 -17.16 1.81
N SER A 218 -10.60 -16.42 2.28
CA SER A 218 -11.04 -15.16 1.66
C SER A 218 -9.94 -14.10 1.64
N LEU A 219 -9.20 -13.93 2.75
CA LEU A 219 -8.06 -13.00 2.86
C LEU A 219 -6.98 -13.28 1.82
N VAL A 220 -6.68 -14.53 1.55
CA VAL A 220 -5.65 -14.93 0.57
C VAL A 220 -6.12 -14.62 -0.85
N ARG A 221 -7.37 -14.99 -1.18
CA ARG A 221 -7.95 -14.64 -2.49
C ARG A 221 -7.95 -13.15 -2.72
N GLU A 222 -8.39 -12.37 -1.74
CA GLU A 222 -8.41 -10.90 -1.85
C GLU A 222 -7.01 -10.33 -2.08
N PHE A 223 -6.02 -10.79 -1.32
CA PHE A 223 -4.63 -10.37 -1.49
C PHE A 223 -4.10 -10.72 -2.89
N THR A 224 -4.27 -11.97 -3.33
CA THR A 224 -3.76 -12.41 -4.64
C THR A 224 -4.44 -11.70 -5.80
N GLU A 225 -5.76 -11.47 -5.73
CA GLU A 225 -6.47 -10.68 -6.74
C GLU A 225 -6.00 -9.21 -6.76
N LYS A 226 -5.78 -8.63 -5.58
CA LYS A 226 -5.24 -7.27 -5.50
C LYS A 226 -3.84 -7.15 -6.12
N VAL A 227 -2.96 -8.13 -5.90
CA VAL A 227 -1.63 -8.16 -6.54
C VAL A 227 -1.75 -8.30 -8.06
N LYS A 228 -2.65 -9.14 -8.57
CA LYS A 228 -2.93 -9.22 -10.02
C LYS A 228 -3.38 -7.87 -10.60
N MET A 229 -4.23 -7.13 -9.89
CA MET A 229 -4.66 -5.80 -10.34
C MET A 229 -3.52 -4.79 -10.31
N LEU A 230 -2.66 -4.85 -9.30
CA LEU A 230 -1.48 -3.98 -9.21
C LEU A 230 -0.47 -4.26 -10.35
N LYS A 231 -0.37 -5.51 -10.80
CA LYS A 231 0.52 -5.91 -11.91
C LYS A 231 0.22 -5.17 -13.21
N ILE A 232 -1.04 -4.86 -13.46
CA ILE A 232 -1.47 -4.19 -14.69
C ILE A 232 -0.69 -2.90 -14.94
N THR A 233 -0.43 -2.14 -13.87
CA THR A 233 0.29 -0.86 -13.94
C THR A 233 1.62 -0.88 -13.20
N ALA A 234 2.18 -2.05 -12.91
CA ALA A 234 3.48 -2.14 -12.25
C ALA A 234 4.60 -1.67 -13.20
N ILE A 235 5.65 -1.11 -12.61
CA ILE A 235 6.87 -0.76 -13.35
C ILE A 235 7.45 -2.05 -13.94
N GLY A 236 7.79 -2.01 -15.22
CA GLY A 236 8.23 -3.18 -16.00
C GLY A 236 7.11 -3.91 -16.73
N SER A 237 5.84 -3.63 -16.45
CA SER A 237 4.70 -4.21 -17.18
C SER A 237 4.48 -3.50 -18.51
N VAL A 238 3.92 -4.24 -19.48
CA VAL A 238 3.42 -3.65 -20.73
C VAL A 238 2.16 -2.84 -20.42
N ALA A 239 2.16 -1.56 -20.80
CA ALA A 239 1.01 -0.69 -20.62
C ALA A 239 -0.20 -1.22 -21.42
N PRO A 240 -1.40 -1.32 -20.83
CA PRO A 240 -2.62 -1.64 -21.56
C PRO A 240 -2.86 -0.67 -22.72
N GLU A 241 -3.46 -1.15 -23.81
CA GLU A 241 -3.79 -0.28 -24.92
C GLU A 241 -4.85 0.76 -24.53
N ILE A 242 -4.62 2.01 -24.91
CA ILE A 242 -5.63 3.07 -24.90
C ILE A 242 -6.11 3.25 -26.33
N ASN A 243 -7.42 3.19 -26.55
CA ASN A 243 -8.03 3.47 -27.85
C ASN A 243 -9.31 4.27 -27.61
N LEU A 244 -9.17 5.59 -27.54
CA LEU A 244 -10.24 6.52 -27.20
C LEU A 244 -10.33 7.67 -28.19
N PRO A 245 -11.51 8.29 -28.36
CA PRO A 245 -11.67 9.44 -29.25
C PRO A 245 -11.03 10.70 -28.67
N ASP A 246 -10.41 11.49 -29.53
CA ASP A 246 -9.97 12.86 -29.26
C ASP A 246 -11.19 13.83 -29.28
N PRO A 247 -11.00 15.14 -29.01
CA PRO A 247 -12.08 16.12 -29.07
C PRO A 247 -12.79 16.22 -30.43
N THR A 248 -12.15 15.80 -31.51
CA THR A 248 -12.78 15.79 -32.86
C THR A 248 -13.60 14.53 -33.13
N GLY A 249 -13.46 13.50 -32.27
CA GLY A 249 -14.07 12.18 -32.44
C GLY A 249 -13.16 11.17 -33.13
N LYS A 250 -11.93 11.53 -33.51
CA LYS A 250 -10.95 10.62 -34.10
C LYS A 250 -10.35 9.75 -33.00
N PHE A 251 -10.33 8.44 -33.21
CA PHE A 251 -9.70 7.51 -32.26
C PHE A 251 -8.17 7.64 -32.29
N VAL A 252 -7.58 7.72 -31.09
CA VAL A 252 -6.14 7.76 -30.86
C VAL A 252 -5.76 6.53 -30.06
N LYS A 253 -4.70 5.85 -30.46
CA LYS A 253 -4.16 4.67 -29.78
C LYS A 253 -2.85 5.00 -29.09
N LEU A 254 -2.63 4.43 -27.90
CA LEU A 254 -1.34 4.52 -27.23
C LEU A 254 -0.23 3.92 -28.12
N SER A 255 -0.53 2.84 -28.84
CA SER A 255 0.41 2.20 -29.78
C SER A 255 0.82 3.09 -30.97
N ASP A 256 0.08 4.15 -31.29
CA ASP A 256 0.46 5.12 -32.34
C ASP A 256 1.72 5.93 -31.94
N PHE A 257 2.10 5.90 -30.67
CA PHE A 257 3.26 6.61 -30.11
C PHE A 257 4.47 5.69 -29.85
N ARG A 258 4.47 4.47 -30.35
CA ARG A 258 5.65 3.60 -30.23
C ARG A 258 6.89 4.28 -30.79
N GLY A 259 8.02 4.05 -30.16
CA GLY A 259 9.26 4.74 -30.45
C GLY A 259 9.47 6.02 -29.67
N LYS A 260 8.48 6.48 -28.87
CA LYS A 260 8.59 7.64 -27.99
C LYS A 260 8.35 7.25 -26.54
N TYR A 261 8.90 8.05 -25.64
CA TYR A 261 8.41 8.07 -24.26
C TYR A 261 7.05 8.76 -24.20
N VAL A 262 6.08 8.17 -23.54
CA VAL A 262 4.72 8.71 -23.42
C VAL A 262 4.34 8.85 -21.97
N LEU A 263 4.04 10.07 -21.54
CA LEU A 263 3.39 10.30 -20.26
C LEU A 263 1.88 10.21 -20.43
N VAL A 264 1.27 9.16 -19.91
CA VAL A 264 -0.19 9.04 -19.83
C VAL A 264 -0.64 9.68 -18.52
N ASP A 265 -1.46 10.72 -18.60
CA ASP A 265 -1.98 11.47 -17.46
C ASP A 265 -3.49 11.33 -17.37
N PHE A 266 -3.99 10.71 -16.28
CA PHE A 266 -5.40 10.59 -15.98
C PHE A 266 -5.86 11.79 -15.13
N TRP A 267 -6.75 12.59 -15.68
CA TRP A 267 -7.17 13.85 -15.10
C TRP A 267 -8.64 14.19 -15.35
N ALA A 268 -9.14 15.32 -14.85
CA ALA A 268 -10.43 15.87 -15.19
C ALA A 268 -10.56 17.34 -14.79
N LYS A 269 -11.51 18.09 -15.39
CA LYS A 269 -11.83 19.47 -15.00
C LYS A 269 -12.20 19.61 -13.52
N TRP A 270 -13.00 18.70 -13.00
CA TRP A 270 -13.45 18.68 -11.61
C TRP A 270 -12.37 18.26 -10.61
N CYS A 271 -11.23 17.77 -11.06
CA CYS A 271 -10.12 17.33 -10.22
C CYS A 271 -9.24 18.54 -9.82
N GLY A 272 -9.51 19.14 -8.69
CA GLY A 272 -8.73 20.28 -8.19
C GLY A 272 -7.22 20.02 -8.07
N PRO A 273 -6.76 18.88 -7.52
CA PRO A 273 -5.34 18.54 -7.52
C PRO A 273 -4.73 18.42 -8.92
N CYS A 274 -5.45 17.85 -9.91
CA CYS A 274 -4.99 17.75 -11.30
C CYS A 274 -4.74 19.14 -11.88
N ARG A 275 -5.71 20.05 -11.70
CA ARG A 275 -5.64 21.42 -12.20
C ARG A 275 -4.48 22.22 -11.58
N ARG A 276 -4.12 21.94 -10.33
CA ARG A 276 -2.93 22.55 -9.69
C ARG A 276 -1.62 22.00 -10.25
N GLU A 277 -1.59 20.75 -10.70
CA GLU A 277 -0.41 20.12 -11.30
C GLU A 277 -0.23 20.48 -12.79
N ASN A 278 -1.31 20.81 -13.51
CA ASN A 278 -1.26 21.11 -14.94
C ASN A 278 -0.22 22.17 -15.34
N PRO A 279 -0.01 23.30 -14.62
CA PRO A 279 1.04 24.24 -14.95
C PRO A 279 2.45 23.65 -14.90
N ASN A 280 2.69 22.70 -13.99
CA ASN A 280 3.94 21.98 -13.89
C ASN A 280 4.14 21.02 -15.08
N LEU A 281 3.09 20.29 -15.44
CA LEU A 281 3.08 19.41 -16.61
C LEU A 281 3.29 20.20 -17.90
N VAL A 282 2.69 21.40 -18.06
CA VAL A 282 2.90 22.30 -19.19
C VAL A 282 4.38 22.72 -19.29
N LYS A 283 5.02 23.07 -18.17
CA LYS A 283 6.46 23.39 -18.14
C LYS A 283 7.29 22.20 -18.60
N ALA A 284 7.01 21.00 -18.06
CA ALA A 284 7.71 19.78 -18.44
C ALA A 284 7.53 19.46 -19.93
N TYR A 285 6.28 19.50 -20.45
CA TYR A 285 6.00 19.25 -21.85
C TYR A 285 6.74 20.24 -22.76
N ASN A 286 6.69 21.53 -22.46
CA ASN A 286 7.39 22.55 -23.27
C ASN A 286 8.90 22.38 -23.26
N LYS A 287 9.49 21.85 -22.18
CA LYS A 287 10.92 21.55 -22.08
C LYS A 287 11.33 20.36 -22.90
N PHE A 288 10.53 19.27 -22.91
CA PHE A 288 10.92 17.98 -23.46
C PHE A 288 10.23 17.64 -24.81
N LYS A 289 9.17 18.35 -25.21
CA LYS A 289 8.51 18.13 -26.52
C LYS A 289 9.51 18.24 -27.64
N GLY A 290 9.48 17.29 -28.58
CA GLY A 290 10.45 17.21 -29.68
C GLY A 290 11.69 16.36 -29.41
N GLU A 291 11.91 15.92 -28.16
CA GLU A 291 12.98 15.02 -27.76
C GLU A 291 12.52 13.57 -27.64
N ASN A 292 11.71 13.09 -28.55
CA ASN A 292 11.15 11.74 -28.47
C ASN A 292 10.18 11.54 -27.29
N PHE A 293 9.46 12.59 -26.91
CA PHE A 293 8.51 12.62 -25.80
C PHE A 293 7.14 13.13 -26.24
N GLU A 294 6.08 12.53 -25.68
CA GLU A 294 4.70 12.95 -25.87
C GLU A 294 3.89 12.81 -24.58
N VAL A 295 2.77 13.51 -24.49
CA VAL A 295 1.79 13.39 -23.40
C VAL A 295 0.45 12.98 -23.97
N ILE A 296 -0.24 12.05 -23.32
CA ILE A 296 -1.63 11.69 -23.61
C ILE A 296 -2.44 11.99 -22.35
N GLY A 297 -3.28 13.02 -22.41
CA GLY A 297 -4.22 13.35 -21.34
C GLY A 297 -5.50 12.53 -21.48
N VAL A 298 -5.72 11.58 -20.57
CA VAL A 298 -6.96 10.77 -20.51
C VAL A 298 -7.93 11.44 -19.57
N SER A 299 -8.96 12.10 -20.12
CA SER A 299 -9.95 12.79 -19.29
C SER A 299 -11.02 11.83 -18.78
N LEU A 300 -11.32 11.97 -17.47
CA LEU A 300 -12.44 11.32 -16.80
C LEU A 300 -13.63 12.27 -16.61
N ASP A 301 -13.75 13.28 -17.44
CA ASP A 301 -14.94 14.15 -17.46
C ASP A 301 -16.18 13.39 -17.98
N ARG A 302 -17.36 13.90 -17.63
CA ARG A 302 -18.65 13.38 -18.13
C ARG A 302 -19.22 14.23 -19.24
N ASN A 303 -18.69 15.43 -19.41
CA ASN A 303 -19.19 16.44 -20.33
C ASN A 303 -18.05 16.94 -21.21
N LYS A 304 -18.29 16.99 -22.53
CA LYS A 304 -17.28 17.37 -23.51
C LYS A 304 -16.94 18.87 -23.41
N GLU A 305 -17.93 19.71 -23.17
CA GLU A 305 -17.76 21.15 -23.05
C GLU A 305 -16.86 21.50 -21.85
N ASP A 306 -17.09 20.84 -20.71
CA ASP A 306 -16.26 21.00 -19.52
C ASP A 306 -14.81 20.57 -19.76
N TRP A 307 -14.61 19.41 -20.38
CA TRP A 307 -13.30 18.89 -20.77
C TRP A 307 -12.55 19.86 -21.69
N MET A 308 -13.20 20.32 -22.77
CA MET A 308 -12.63 21.27 -23.74
C MET A 308 -12.29 22.61 -23.10
N GLN A 309 -13.17 23.11 -22.22
CA GLN A 309 -12.93 24.35 -21.49
C GLN A 309 -11.67 24.23 -20.62
N ALA A 310 -11.51 23.12 -19.88
CA ALA A 310 -10.35 22.92 -19.02
C ALA A 310 -9.04 22.79 -19.82
N ILE A 311 -9.06 22.12 -20.97
CA ILE A 311 -7.90 22.08 -21.89
C ILE A 311 -7.46 23.48 -22.28
N ALA A 312 -8.42 24.34 -22.65
CA ALA A 312 -8.13 25.70 -23.08
C ALA A 312 -7.66 26.61 -21.92
N GLU A 313 -8.31 26.53 -20.76
CA GLU A 313 -7.97 27.33 -19.59
C GLU A 313 -6.56 27.02 -19.07
N ASP A 314 -6.16 25.76 -19.04
CA ASP A 314 -4.85 25.31 -18.51
C ASP A 314 -3.75 25.30 -19.60
N GLY A 315 -4.09 25.60 -20.86
CA GLY A 315 -3.13 25.64 -21.97
C GLY A 315 -2.51 24.29 -22.30
N LEU A 316 -3.30 23.19 -22.19
CA LEU A 316 -2.83 21.83 -22.41
C LEU A 316 -2.74 21.53 -23.92
N SER A 317 -1.53 21.59 -24.48
CA SER A 317 -1.31 21.59 -25.94
C SER A 317 -0.95 20.20 -26.51
N TRP A 318 -1.04 19.16 -25.73
CA TRP A 318 -0.78 17.77 -26.14
C TRP A 318 -2.06 17.02 -26.56
N VAL A 319 -1.92 15.74 -26.83
CA VAL A 319 -3.03 14.87 -27.24
C VAL A 319 -3.95 14.59 -26.06
N HIS A 320 -5.25 14.76 -26.27
CA HIS A 320 -6.27 14.47 -25.26
C HIS A 320 -7.28 13.47 -25.80
N VAL A 321 -7.68 12.53 -24.94
CA VAL A 321 -8.68 11.50 -25.26
C VAL A 321 -9.68 11.32 -24.10
N SER A 322 -10.93 10.98 -24.43
CA SER A 322 -11.96 10.67 -23.43
C SER A 322 -13.14 9.91 -24.05
N ASP A 323 -13.73 8.99 -23.30
CA ASP A 323 -15.03 8.39 -23.61
C ASP A 323 -16.17 9.01 -22.76
N LEU A 324 -15.87 10.03 -21.98
CA LEU A 324 -16.82 10.80 -21.14
C LEU A 324 -17.57 9.94 -20.11
N LYS A 325 -16.97 8.84 -19.65
CA LYS A 325 -17.61 7.88 -18.75
C LYS A 325 -17.14 7.96 -17.29
N TYR A 326 -16.44 9.03 -16.91
CA TYR A 326 -15.93 9.17 -15.54
C TYR A 326 -15.02 7.99 -15.20
N PHE A 327 -15.08 7.42 -13.96
CA PHE A 327 -14.32 6.22 -13.60
C PHE A 327 -14.81 4.92 -14.30
N ASN A 328 -15.94 4.95 -15.03
CA ASN A 328 -16.37 3.85 -15.88
C ASN A 328 -15.72 3.90 -17.28
N SER A 329 -14.79 4.83 -17.53
CA SER A 329 -13.97 4.86 -18.73
C SER A 329 -13.28 3.52 -18.97
N VAL A 330 -13.23 3.09 -20.24
CA VAL A 330 -12.51 1.86 -20.60
C VAL A 330 -11.04 1.95 -20.13
N ALA A 331 -10.37 3.05 -20.42
CA ALA A 331 -9.00 3.25 -19.98
C ALA A 331 -8.86 3.26 -18.46
N ALA A 332 -9.78 3.89 -17.71
CA ALA A 332 -9.73 3.88 -16.25
C ALA A 332 -9.86 2.46 -15.68
N ARG A 333 -10.73 1.62 -16.26
CA ARG A 333 -10.88 0.21 -15.84
C ARG A 333 -9.66 -0.62 -16.19
N ASP A 334 -9.18 -0.50 -17.42
CA ASP A 334 -8.06 -1.30 -17.93
C ASP A 334 -6.75 -0.99 -17.21
N TYR A 335 -6.60 0.23 -16.70
CA TYR A 335 -5.48 0.68 -15.88
C TYR A 335 -5.77 0.59 -14.36
N ASN A 336 -6.93 0.08 -13.96
CA ASN A 336 -7.38 -0.01 -12.57
C ASN A 336 -7.30 1.35 -11.82
N ILE A 337 -7.73 2.44 -12.48
CA ILE A 337 -7.70 3.80 -11.94
C ILE A 337 -8.90 4.04 -11.04
N ASN A 338 -8.65 4.23 -9.74
CA ASN A 338 -9.69 4.49 -8.73
C ASN A 338 -9.62 5.92 -8.17
N ALA A 339 -8.54 6.65 -8.46
CA ALA A 339 -8.33 8.03 -8.03
C ALA A 339 -7.48 8.79 -9.05
N ILE A 340 -7.71 10.10 -9.14
CA ILE A 340 -6.89 11.02 -9.94
C ILE A 340 -6.43 12.21 -9.08
N PRO A 341 -5.29 12.85 -9.43
CA PRO A 341 -4.45 12.65 -10.61
C PRO A 341 -3.66 11.34 -10.52
N PHE A 342 -3.45 10.68 -11.66
CA PHE A 342 -2.58 9.50 -11.78
C PHE A 342 -1.85 9.56 -13.12
N SER A 343 -0.55 9.29 -13.10
CA SER A 343 0.27 9.35 -14.32
C SER A 343 1.22 8.16 -14.43
N LEU A 344 1.54 7.78 -15.66
CA LEU A 344 2.46 6.71 -16.01
C LEU A 344 3.41 7.19 -17.11
N LEU A 345 4.72 6.99 -16.91
CA LEU A 345 5.69 7.16 -17.98
C LEU A 345 5.92 5.81 -18.64
N ILE A 346 5.73 5.76 -19.95
CA ILE A 346 5.83 4.56 -20.78
C ILE A 346 7.01 4.76 -21.75
N ASP A 347 7.87 3.74 -21.87
CA ASP A 347 9.04 3.78 -22.73
C ASP A 347 8.68 3.56 -24.22
N PRO A 348 9.63 3.73 -25.16
CA PRO A 348 9.40 3.51 -26.60
C PRO A 348 8.88 2.14 -26.98
N ASN A 349 9.08 1.11 -26.14
CA ASN A 349 8.61 -0.26 -26.37
C ASN A 349 7.21 -0.50 -25.79
N GLY A 350 6.68 0.47 -25.03
CA GLY A 350 5.38 0.36 -24.35
C GLY A 350 5.44 -0.20 -22.95
N ILE A 351 6.61 -0.18 -22.32
CA ILE A 351 6.82 -0.64 -20.96
C ILE A 351 6.65 0.54 -19.98
N ILE A 352 5.94 0.34 -18.90
CA ILE A 352 5.80 1.32 -17.82
C ILE A 352 7.14 1.44 -17.08
N VAL A 353 7.73 2.62 -17.05
CA VAL A 353 9.04 2.87 -16.42
C VAL A 353 8.96 3.76 -15.17
N ALA A 354 7.86 4.49 -14.98
CA ALA A 354 7.62 5.27 -13.78
C ALA A 354 6.12 5.55 -13.59
N LYS A 355 5.72 5.89 -12.36
CA LYS A 355 4.32 6.12 -11.97
C LYS A 355 4.20 7.36 -11.07
N SER A 356 2.98 7.91 -11.02
CA SER A 356 2.58 8.97 -10.07
C SER A 356 3.51 10.19 -10.05
N LEU A 357 4.04 10.55 -11.21
CA LEU A 357 5.01 11.62 -11.39
C LEU A 357 4.36 13.00 -11.20
N ARG A 358 4.89 13.82 -10.28
CA ARG A 358 4.41 15.17 -9.98
C ARG A 358 5.52 16.08 -9.49
N GLY A 359 5.31 17.40 -9.61
CA GLY A 359 6.26 18.39 -9.14
C GLY A 359 7.67 18.14 -9.68
N GLU A 360 8.67 18.32 -8.85
CA GLU A 360 10.08 18.11 -9.21
C GLU A 360 10.39 16.64 -9.57
N ALA A 361 9.66 15.66 -9.04
CA ALA A 361 9.87 14.25 -9.40
C ALA A 361 9.57 14.00 -10.88
N LEU A 362 8.56 14.68 -11.46
CA LEU A 362 8.28 14.62 -12.90
C LEU A 362 9.50 15.08 -13.70
N HIS A 363 10.04 16.26 -13.38
CA HIS A 363 11.19 16.83 -14.12
C HIS A 363 12.43 15.95 -14.00
N ARG A 364 12.79 15.51 -12.80
CA ARG A 364 13.94 14.62 -12.58
C ARG A 364 13.80 13.30 -13.33
N THR A 365 12.60 12.72 -13.34
CA THR A 365 12.36 11.46 -14.04
C THR A 365 12.46 11.65 -15.55
N LEU A 366 11.85 12.69 -16.12
CA LEU A 366 11.97 12.98 -17.54
C LEU A 366 13.43 13.28 -17.94
N GLU A 367 14.16 14.01 -17.12
CA GLU A 367 15.60 14.24 -17.36
C GLU A 367 16.41 12.94 -17.37
N LYS A 368 16.10 12.00 -16.48
CA LYS A 368 16.75 10.69 -16.44
C LYS A 368 16.55 9.89 -17.73
N TYR A 369 15.34 9.89 -18.27
CA TYR A 369 14.99 9.03 -19.42
C TYR A 369 15.18 9.71 -20.78
N LEU A 370 15.13 11.05 -20.85
CA LEU A 370 15.13 11.78 -22.12
C LEU A 370 16.47 12.47 -22.43
N LYS A 371 17.43 12.54 -21.50
CA LYS A 371 18.76 13.09 -21.82
C LYS A 371 19.49 12.17 -22.81
N PRO A 372 20.15 12.74 -23.85
CA PRO A 372 21.01 11.97 -24.75
C PRO A 372 22.15 11.33 -23.96
N GLY A 373 22.19 9.99 -23.89
CA GLY A 373 23.30 9.24 -23.30
C GLY A 373 23.01 8.62 -21.92
N ALA A 374 21.74 8.51 -21.49
CA ALA A 374 21.36 7.68 -20.35
C ALA A 374 21.04 6.23 -20.78
#